data_8c1b2fb439917511e0a8c39589df842f
#
_entry.id   8c1b2fb439917511e0a8c39589df842f
#
_cell.length_a   1.000
_cell.length_b   1.000
_cell.length_c   1.000
_cell.angle_alpha   90.00
_cell.angle_beta   90.00
_cell.angle_gamma   90.00
#
_symmetry.space_group_name_H-M   'P 1'
#
loop_
_entity.id
_entity.type
_entity.pdbx_description
1 polymer ?
#
loop_
_entity_poly.entity_id
_entity_poly.type
_entity_poly.pdbx_seq_one_letter_code
_entity_poly.pdbx_strand_id
1 'polypeptide(L)'
;MKSKLLFLLLFSIVCLAGCSNYDQDGNTTSEEAKQKYDAAINQVFKSENQYLKQQQINQQLKRNTDETGVIVYEDQDLIEIYYNQLSGRETAIYQKDGSNYARKTYTKQINRKIDSSEKKYLENIGIK
;
A
#
# COMPACT_ATOMS: atom_id res chain seq x y z
N MET A 1 -2.19 48.81 -47.47
CA MET A 1 -0.90 48.54 -46.90
C MET A 1 -1.12 47.59 -45.74
N LYS A 2 -0.59 46.44 -45.83
CA LYS A 2 -1.05 45.27 -45.09
C LYS A 2 -0.24 45.11 -43.81
N SER A 3 -0.89 45.38 -42.69
CA SER A 3 -0.36 45.06 -41.34
C SER A 3 -0.46 43.57 -41.10
N LYS A 4 0.71 42.90 -40.97
CA LYS A 4 0.78 41.51 -40.58
C LYS A 4 0.82 41.45 -39.05
N LEU A 5 -0.31 41.08 -38.46
CA LEU A 5 -0.43 40.80 -37.05
C LEU A 5 0.23 39.45 -36.78
N LEU A 6 1.40 39.51 -36.16
CA LEU A 6 2.14 38.33 -35.71
C LEU A 6 1.54 37.84 -34.41
N PHE A 7 0.73 36.80 -34.50
CA PHE A 7 0.15 36.12 -33.34
C PHE A 7 1.22 35.23 -32.69
N LEU A 8 1.86 35.75 -31.66
CA LEU A 8 2.80 35.05 -30.82
C LEU A 8 2.03 34.17 -29.85
N LEU A 9 1.84 32.91 -30.22
CA LEU A 9 1.25 31.88 -29.37
C LEU A 9 2.31 31.48 -28.34
N LEU A 10 2.24 32.08 -27.15
CA LEU A 10 2.97 31.67 -25.98
C LEU A 10 2.40 30.32 -25.52
N PHE A 11 3.06 29.25 -25.90
CA PHE A 11 2.80 27.92 -25.36
C PHE A 11 3.39 27.86 -23.95
N SER A 12 2.54 28.14 -22.96
CA SER A 12 2.89 27.95 -21.55
C SER A 12 2.97 26.46 -21.27
N ILE A 13 4.19 25.92 -21.29
CA ILE A 13 4.47 24.59 -20.78
C ILE A 13 4.32 24.66 -19.25
N VAL A 14 3.18 24.25 -18.74
CA VAL A 14 3.00 23.99 -17.33
C VAL A 14 3.74 22.69 -17.02
N CYS A 15 4.97 22.81 -16.56
CA CYS A 15 5.66 21.71 -15.91
C CYS A 15 4.94 21.43 -14.58
N LEU A 16 4.02 20.46 -14.59
CA LEU A 16 3.55 19.81 -13.38
C LEU A 16 4.72 19.00 -12.83
N ALA A 17 5.58 19.68 -12.07
CA ALA A 17 6.51 19.01 -11.18
C ALA A 17 5.65 18.32 -10.12
N GLY A 18 5.41 17.04 -10.32
CA GLY A 18 4.84 16.18 -9.31
C GLY A 18 5.82 16.15 -8.13
N CYS A 19 5.55 16.95 -7.11
CA CYS A 19 6.22 16.81 -5.83
C CYS A 19 5.77 15.47 -5.25
N SER A 20 6.63 14.45 -5.38
CA SER A 20 6.52 13.27 -4.54
C SER A 20 6.88 13.72 -3.12
N ASN A 21 5.86 13.95 -2.30
CA ASN A 21 6.05 14.18 -0.88
C ASN A 21 6.54 12.87 -0.25
N TYR A 22 7.83 12.79 -0.07
CA TYR A 22 8.45 11.83 0.83
C TYR A 22 8.26 12.40 2.24
N ASP A 23 7.29 11.89 2.97
CA ASP A 23 7.27 12.11 4.41
C ASP A 23 8.47 11.42 5.04
N GLN A 24 9.12 12.07 5.99
CA GLN A 24 10.34 11.61 6.67
C GLN A 24 10.18 10.26 7.37
N ASP A 25 8.96 9.73 7.48
CA ASP A 25 8.63 8.42 8.05
C ASP A 25 8.54 7.30 7.00
N GLY A 26 8.97 7.53 5.76
CA GLY A 26 9.00 6.50 4.70
C GLY A 26 7.63 6.12 4.14
N ASN A 27 6.63 6.95 4.34
CA ASN A 27 5.27 6.74 3.85
C ASN A 27 5.16 7.27 2.41
N THR A 28 5.17 6.39 1.42
CA THR A 28 4.92 6.80 0.03
C THR A 28 3.42 6.98 -0.17
N THR A 29 2.91 8.18 0.12
CA THR A 29 1.49 8.53 -0.03
C THR A 29 1.20 9.21 -1.36
N SER A 30 1.68 8.67 -2.49
CA SER A 30 1.18 9.15 -3.76
C SER A 30 -0.22 8.58 -4.00
N GLU A 31 -1.17 9.41 -4.37
CA GLU A 31 -2.53 8.97 -4.70
C GLU A 31 -2.53 7.91 -5.83
N GLU A 32 -1.57 7.98 -6.74
CA GLU A 32 -1.36 6.98 -7.78
C GLU A 32 -0.99 5.61 -7.21
N ALA A 33 -0.04 5.56 -6.26
CA ALA A 33 0.34 4.32 -5.60
C ALA A 33 -0.82 3.75 -4.79
N LYS A 34 -1.58 4.61 -4.11
CA LYS A 34 -2.79 4.20 -3.38
C LYS A 34 -3.80 3.56 -4.32
N GLN A 35 -4.14 4.20 -5.44
CA GLN A 35 -5.06 3.66 -6.43
C GLN A 35 -4.57 2.34 -7.03
N LYS A 36 -3.27 2.24 -7.34
CA LYS A 36 -2.65 1.04 -7.90
C LYS A 36 -2.83 -0.18 -6.98
N TYR A 37 -2.68 0.00 -5.68
CA TYR A 37 -2.67 -1.11 -4.72
C TYR A 37 -3.99 -1.29 -3.97
N ASP A 38 -4.95 -0.39 -4.14
CA ASP A 38 -6.19 -0.35 -3.36
C ASP A 38 -6.99 -1.66 -3.41
N ALA A 39 -7.20 -2.20 -4.61
CA ALA A 39 -7.95 -3.45 -4.78
C ALA A 39 -7.27 -4.64 -4.08
N ALA A 40 -5.94 -4.75 -4.20
CA ALA A 40 -5.15 -5.82 -3.60
C ALA A 40 -5.18 -5.73 -2.06
N ILE A 41 -4.98 -4.53 -1.52
CA ILE A 41 -5.01 -4.29 -0.07
C ILE A 41 -6.40 -4.61 0.49
N ASN A 42 -7.47 -4.15 -0.15
CA ASN A 42 -8.84 -4.43 0.29
C ASN A 42 -9.15 -5.94 0.25
N GLN A 43 -8.63 -6.68 -0.73
CA GLN A 43 -8.76 -8.13 -0.78
C GLN A 43 -8.05 -8.80 0.40
N VAL A 44 -6.84 -8.35 0.75
CA VAL A 44 -6.07 -8.86 1.89
C VAL A 44 -6.80 -8.59 3.21
N PHE A 45 -7.32 -7.38 3.44
CA PHE A 45 -8.12 -7.07 4.63
C PHE A 45 -9.38 -7.95 4.75
N LYS A 46 -10.07 -8.19 3.63
CA LYS A 46 -11.20 -9.09 3.60
C LYS A 46 -10.81 -10.52 4.00
N SER A 47 -9.69 -11.01 3.47
CA SER A 47 -9.18 -12.35 3.77
C SER A 47 -8.76 -12.50 5.23
N GLU A 48 -8.09 -11.48 5.80
CA GLU A 48 -7.68 -11.51 7.21
C GLU A 48 -8.91 -11.44 8.15
N ASN A 49 -9.90 -10.63 7.83
CA ASN A 49 -11.15 -10.60 8.59
C ASN A 49 -11.89 -11.95 8.57
N GLN A 50 -11.85 -12.67 7.46
CA GLN A 50 -12.39 -14.03 7.37
C GLN A 50 -11.58 -15.00 8.23
N TYR A 51 -10.25 -14.91 8.19
CA TYR A 51 -9.35 -15.71 9.02
C TYR A 51 -9.62 -15.48 10.51
N LEU A 52 -9.66 -14.23 10.97
CA LEU A 52 -9.96 -13.88 12.35
C LEU A 52 -11.30 -14.47 12.82
N LYS A 53 -12.33 -14.37 11.98
CA LYS A 53 -13.63 -14.97 12.25
C LYS A 53 -13.56 -16.49 12.39
N GLN A 54 -12.80 -17.18 11.53
CA GLN A 54 -12.58 -18.62 11.61
C GLN A 54 -11.84 -19.03 12.88
N GLN A 55 -10.93 -18.19 13.36
CA GLN A 55 -10.22 -18.37 14.63
C GLN A 55 -11.05 -17.95 15.86
N GLN A 56 -12.32 -17.58 15.68
CA GLN A 56 -13.22 -17.09 16.72
C GLN A 56 -12.71 -15.83 17.43
N ILE A 57 -11.88 -15.06 16.76
CA ILE A 57 -11.40 -13.75 17.24
C ILE A 57 -12.43 -12.71 16.86
N ASN A 58 -13.06 -12.10 17.88
CA ASN A 58 -14.08 -11.07 17.67
C ASN A 58 -13.44 -9.70 17.41
N GLN A 59 -12.74 -9.60 16.30
CA GLN A 59 -12.12 -8.36 15.82
C GLN A 59 -12.40 -8.19 14.33
N GLN A 60 -12.72 -6.97 13.92
CA GLN A 60 -12.86 -6.60 12.52
C GLN A 60 -11.87 -5.49 12.19
N LEU A 61 -10.92 -5.81 11.33
CA LEU A 61 -9.93 -4.86 10.87
C LEU A 61 -10.56 -3.87 9.88
N LYS A 62 -10.24 -2.60 10.07
CA LYS A 62 -10.61 -1.51 9.16
C LYS A 62 -9.34 -0.88 8.64
N ARG A 63 -9.26 -0.72 7.33
CA ARG A 63 -8.17 0.01 6.69
C ARG A 63 -8.26 1.51 7.01
N ASN A 64 -7.14 2.22 6.93
CA ASN A 64 -7.03 3.66 7.19
C ASN A 64 -7.43 4.07 8.62
N THR A 65 -7.15 3.23 9.58
CA THR A 65 -7.28 3.54 11.00
C THR A 65 -5.91 3.57 11.67
N ASP A 66 -5.80 4.21 12.83
CA ASP A 66 -4.57 4.24 13.63
C ASP A 66 -4.17 2.87 14.19
N GLU A 67 -5.03 1.86 13.98
CA GLU A 67 -4.84 0.49 14.48
C GLU A 67 -4.32 -0.48 13.43
N THR A 68 -4.23 -0.06 12.17
CA THR A 68 -3.81 -0.93 11.06
C THR A 68 -2.78 -0.26 10.17
N GLY A 69 -1.75 -1.00 9.78
CA GLY A 69 -0.75 -0.58 8.82
C GLY A 69 -0.57 -1.58 7.68
N VAL A 70 -0.02 -1.15 6.56
CA VAL A 70 0.17 -1.96 5.36
C VAL A 70 1.54 -1.71 4.75
N ILE A 71 2.20 -2.77 4.30
CA ILE A 71 3.36 -2.69 3.42
C ILE A 71 3.08 -3.56 2.18
N VAL A 72 3.25 -2.98 1.00
CA VAL A 72 3.19 -3.70 -0.27
C VAL A 72 4.60 -3.86 -0.82
N TYR A 73 4.98 -5.08 -1.12
CA TYR A 73 6.27 -5.43 -1.69
C TYR A 73 6.13 -5.88 -3.14
N GLU A 74 7.17 -5.63 -3.95
CA GLU A 74 7.33 -6.14 -5.31
C GLU A 74 6.05 -6.14 -6.14
N ASP A 75 5.51 -4.96 -6.37
CA ASP A 75 4.32 -4.78 -7.21
C ASP A 75 3.15 -5.72 -6.88
N GLN A 76 2.87 -5.90 -5.58
CA GLN A 76 1.78 -6.68 -5.02
C GLN A 76 2.06 -8.20 -4.87
N ASP A 77 3.29 -8.64 -5.04
CA ASP A 77 3.61 -10.06 -4.86
C ASP A 77 3.47 -10.49 -3.39
N LEU A 78 3.84 -9.60 -2.48
CA LEU A 78 3.64 -9.74 -1.05
C LEU A 78 2.96 -8.51 -0.47
N ILE A 79 2.00 -8.72 0.41
CA ILE A 79 1.35 -7.67 1.20
C ILE A 79 1.38 -8.08 2.66
N GLU A 80 1.90 -7.19 3.48
CA GLU A 80 1.98 -7.35 4.92
C GLU A 80 1.03 -6.36 5.58
N ILE A 81 0.21 -6.84 6.51
CA ILE A 81 -0.67 -5.99 7.30
C ILE A 81 -0.33 -6.14 8.78
N TYR A 82 -0.33 -5.02 9.48
CA TYR A 82 -0.07 -4.91 10.91
C TYR A 82 -1.34 -4.45 11.59
N TYR A 83 -1.65 -5.01 12.75
CA TYR A 83 -2.78 -4.57 13.54
C TYR A 83 -2.59 -4.91 15.03
N ASN A 84 -3.29 -4.19 15.88
CA ASN A 84 -3.25 -4.44 17.30
C ASN A 84 -4.35 -5.44 17.69
N GLN A 85 -3.98 -6.41 18.52
CA GLN A 85 -4.89 -7.29 19.25
C GLN A 85 -4.73 -7.08 20.76
N LEU A 86 -5.60 -7.69 21.57
CA LEU A 86 -5.46 -7.68 23.03
C LEU A 86 -4.13 -8.31 23.50
N SER A 87 -3.57 -9.25 22.71
CA SER A 87 -2.28 -9.92 22.95
C SER A 87 -1.08 -9.09 22.56
N GLY A 88 -1.28 -7.98 21.82
CA GLY A 88 -0.21 -7.15 21.28
C GLY A 88 -0.34 -6.92 19.79
N ARG A 89 0.76 -6.46 19.16
CA ARG A 89 0.80 -6.23 17.71
C ARG A 89 0.92 -7.56 16.98
N GLU A 90 0.00 -7.77 16.05
CA GLU A 90 0.01 -8.91 15.13
C GLU A 90 0.44 -8.47 13.73
N THR A 91 0.99 -9.40 12.99
CA THR A 91 1.39 -9.21 11.60
C THR A 91 0.92 -10.38 10.75
N ALA A 92 0.25 -10.10 9.66
CA ALA A 92 -0.17 -11.10 8.69
C ALA A 92 0.49 -10.83 7.33
N ILE A 93 1.04 -11.86 6.71
CA ILE A 93 1.66 -11.79 5.39
C ILE A 93 0.82 -12.55 4.38
N TYR A 94 0.58 -11.92 3.24
CA TYR A 94 -0.17 -12.47 2.13
C TYR A 94 0.69 -12.49 0.88
N GLN A 95 0.69 -13.61 0.19
CA GLN A 95 1.37 -13.78 -1.09
C GLN A 95 0.35 -13.93 -2.20
N LYS A 96 0.61 -13.26 -3.32
CA LYS A 96 -0.21 -13.37 -4.53
C LYS A 96 -0.18 -14.80 -5.05
N ASP A 97 -1.36 -15.32 -5.37
CA ASP A 97 -1.59 -16.65 -5.95
C ASP A 97 -2.65 -16.51 -7.04
N GLY A 98 -2.21 -16.41 -8.30
CA GLY A 98 -3.07 -16.05 -9.42
C GLY A 98 -3.69 -14.67 -9.25
N SER A 99 -5.01 -14.59 -9.17
CA SER A 99 -5.78 -13.35 -8.93
C SER A 99 -6.09 -13.10 -7.44
N ASN A 100 -5.72 -14.03 -6.56
CA ASN A 100 -6.03 -14.00 -5.14
C ASN A 100 -4.78 -13.81 -4.29
N TYR A 101 -5.00 -13.66 -2.97
CA TYR A 101 -3.96 -13.61 -1.97
C TYR A 101 -4.16 -14.73 -0.95
N ALA A 102 -3.10 -15.52 -0.74
CA ALA A 102 -3.07 -16.58 0.27
C ALA A 102 -2.26 -16.14 1.48
N ARG A 103 -2.83 -16.29 2.69
CA ARG A 103 -2.13 -16.06 3.95
C ARG A 103 -0.97 -17.02 4.07
N LYS A 104 0.20 -16.50 4.44
CA LYS A 104 1.44 -17.29 4.62
C LYS A 104 1.88 -17.24 6.08
N THR A 105 2.55 -18.30 6.48
CA THR A 105 3.27 -18.33 7.75
C THR A 105 4.67 -17.77 7.55
N TYR A 106 5.19 -17.04 8.52
CA TYR A 106 6.57 -16.57 8.51
C TYR A 106 7.53 -17.76 8.59
N THR A 107 8.20 -18.00 7.48
CA THR A 107 9.26 -19.02 7.35
C THR A 107 10.56 -18.32 6.97
N LYS A 108 11.69 -19.04 7.08
CA LYS A 108 12.98 -18.51 6.58
C LYS A 108 12.91 -18.08 5.12
N GLN A 109 12.12 -18.77 4.29
CA GLN A 109 11.95 -18.44 2.88
C GLN A 109 11.15 -17.15 2.70
N ILE A 110 10.03 -17.00 3.41
CA ILE A 110 9.22 -15.78 3.39
C ILE A 110 10.02 -14.60 3.92
N ASN A 111 10.74 -14.75 5.04
CA ASN A 111 11.55 -13.67 5.59
C ASN A 111 12.65 -13.23 4.60
N ARG A 112 13.36 -14.16 3.96
CA ARG A 112 14.34 -13.81 2.92
C ARG A 112 13.71 -13.06 1.76
N LYS A 113 12.50 -13.46 1.35
CA LYS A 113 11.77 -12.77 0.29
C LYS A 113 11.42 -11.35 0.72
N ILE A 114 10.92 -11.13 1.92
CA ILE A 114 10.65 -9.80 2.48
C ILE A 114 11.93 -8.95 2.52
N ASP A 115 13.03 -9.50 3.06
CA ASP A 115 14.30 -8.80 3.20
C ASP A 115 14.92 -8.39 1.86
N SER A 116 14.68 -9.18 0.79
CA SER A 116 15.18 -8.90 -0.57
C SER A 116 14.23 -8.09 -1.43
N SER A 117 12.99 -7.90 -0.99
CA SER A 117 11.95 -7.24 -1.77
C SER A 117 11.93 -5.72 -1.55
N GLU A 118 11.70 -4.98 -2.61
CA GLU A 118 11.49 -3.55 -2.52
C GLU A 118 10.10 -3.22 -1.97
N LYS A 119 10.04 -2.32 -1.00
CA LYS A 119 8.77 -1.77 -0.50
C LYS A 119 8.25 -0.77 -1.51
N LYS A 120 7.10 -1.07 -2.10
CA LYS A 120 6.49 -0.24 -3.14
C LYS A 120 5.43 0.72 -2.62
N TYR A 121 4.80 0.38 -1.48
CA TYR A 121 3.79 1.21 -0.85
C TYR A 121 3.74 0.97 0.65
N LEU A 122 3.56 2.03 1.40
CA LEU A 122 3.46 2.02 2.85
C LEU A 122 2.22 2.80 3.28
N GLU A 123 1.46 2.26 4.22
CA GLU A 123 0.30 2.91 4.79
C GLU A 123 0.30 2.69 6.30
N ASN A 124 0.33 3.80 7.05
CA ASN A 124 0.19 3.82 8.51
C ASN A 124 1.08 2.79 9.26
N ILE A 125 2.36 2.69 8.91
CA ILE A 125 3.28 1.73 9.53
C ILE A 125 3.73 2.10 10.94
N GLY A 126 3.48 3.33 11.37
CA GLY A 126 3.80 3.85 12.70
C GLY A 126 2.70 3.64 13.74
N ILE A 127 1.85 2.62 13.61
CA ILE A 127 0.79 2.33 14.60
C ILE A 127 1.37 2.16 15.99
N LYS A 128 0.75 2.85 16.96
CA LYS A 128 1.16 2.89 18.37
C LYS A 128 0.49 1.78 19.18
#